data_491073a87413aae79e8df36bf76827fc
#
_entry.id   491073a87413aae79e8df36bf76827fc
#
_cell.length_a   1.000
_cell.length_b   1.000
_cell.length_c   1.000
_cell.angle_alpha   90.00
_cell.angle_beta   90.00
_cell.angle_gamma   90.00
#
_symmetry.space_group_name_H-M   'P 1'
#
loop_
_entity.id
_entity.type
_entity.pdbx_description
1 polymer ?
#
loop_
_entity_poly.entity_id
_entity_poly.type
_entity_poly.pdbx_seq_one_letter_code
_entity_poly.pdbx_strand_id
1 'polypeptide(L)'
;VGTPEVDVVILVGGKGTRLRPLTLSAPKPMLPTAGLPFLTHLLSRIAAAGIEHVILSTSYQAAVFEAEFGDGSKLGLQIEYVTEERPLGTGGGIANVAGQLRHDTVMVFNGDVLSGADLGQMLDFHAAQQADVTLHLVRVSDPRAFGCVTTEDGRVTAFLEKTQDPPTDQINAGCYVFARRVIDRIPRGREVSVEREVFPALLSDPDVKVCGYVDATYWRDMGTPEDFVRGSADLVRGIAPGAEIGPGVRLDGAVIFDGVKVEAGSVIERSIVGFGARIGPRALIRVGDGADIGARCELLRGARVWPGVSIPDGGIRYSSDV
;
A
#
# COMPACT_ATOMS: atom_id res chain seq x y z
N VAL A 1 -0.16 -29.31 -9.88
CA VAL A 1 -1.19 -28.41 -9.31
C VAL A 1 -1.53 -27.47 -10.45
N GLY A 2 -2.82 -27.38 -10.86
CA GLY A 2 -3.25 -26.47 -11.93
C GLY A 2 -3.12 -25.01 -11.48
N THR A 3 -3.03 -24.09 -12.44
CA THR A 3 -3.08 -22.64 -12.17
C THR A 3 -4.40 -22.32 -11.45
N PRO A 4 -4.38 -21.55 -10.36
CA PRO A 4 -5.61 -21.16 -9.68
C PRO A 4 -6.53 -20.35 -10.64
N GLU A 5 -7.79 -20.71 -10.73
CA GLU A 5 -8.82 -19.97 -11.49
C GLU A 5 -9.28 -18.76 -10.67
N VAL A 6 -8.42 -17.76 -10.55
CA VAL A 6 -8.61 -16.58 -9.70
C VAL A 6 -8.19 -15.32 -10.45
N ASP A 7 -9.03 -14.30 -10.42
CA ASP A 7 -8.66 -12.95 -10.82
C ASP A 7 -8.14 -12.16 -9.62
N VAL A 8 -7.22 -11.24 -9.86
CA VAL A 8 -6.77 -10.29 -8.85
C VAL A 8 -7.15 -8.86 -9.26
N VAL A 9 -7.71 -8.12 -8.33
CA VAL A 9 -7.96 -6.67 -8.45
C VAL A 9 -7.10 -5.94 -7.43
N ILE A 10 -6.32 -4.97 -7.87
CA ILE A 10 -5.53 -4.13 -6.97
C ILE A 10 -6.03 -2.68 -7.07
N LEU A 11 -6.44 -2.12 -5.93
CA LEU A 11 -6.92 -0.75 -5.85
C LEU A 11 -5.73 0.19 -5.66
N VAL A 12 -5.37 0.93 -6.71
CA VAL A 12 -4.21 1.85 -6.73
C VAL A 12 -4.59 3.31 -6.98
N GLY A 13 -5.87 3.65 -6.89
CA GLY A 13 -6.41 4.98 -7.21
C GLY A 13 -6.23 6.06 -6.15
N GLY A 14 -5.64 5.77 -4.99
CA GLY A 14 -5.50 6.70 -3.88
C GLY A 14 -4.48 7.82 -4.11
N LYS A 15 -4.78 9.07 -3.71
CA LYS A 15 -3.89 10.24 -3.85
C LYS A 15 -2.67 10.23 -2.93
N GLY A 16 -2.62 9.38 -1.89
CA GLY A 16 -1.49 9.27 -0.98
C GLY A 16 -1.08 10.57 -0.26
N THR A 17 -2.04 11.46 0.04
CA THR A 17 -1.76 12.83 0.55
C THR A 17 -0.97 12.87 1.85
N ARG A 18 -1.11 11.85 2.70
CA ARG A 18 -0.38 11.73 3.97
C ARG A 18 1.13 11.51 3.77
N LEU A 19 1.54 10.99 2.60
CA LEU A 19 2.95 10.78 2.23
C LEU A 19 3.57 11.95 1.46
N ARG A 20 2.87 13.07 1.28
CA ARG A 20 3.47 14.24 0.66
C ARG A 20 4.70 14.71 1.46
N PRO A 21 5.80 15.15 0.78
CA PRO A 21 5.89 15.48 -0.65
C PRO A 21 6.17 14.31 -1.60
N LEU A 22 6.46 13.10 -1.12
CA LEU A 22 6.86 11.96 -1.95
C LEU A 22 5.83 11.62 -3.04
N THR A 23 4.54 11.73 -2.71
CA THR A 23 3.44 11.44 -3.64
C THR A 23 3.06 12.59 -4.57
N LEU A 24 3.90 13.62 -4.67
CA LEU A 24 3.77 14.66 -5.71
C LEU A 24 4.41 14.21 -7.02
N SER A 25 5.48 13.42 -6.95
CA SER A 25 6.24 12.94 -8.10
C SER A 25 5.77 11.56 -8.60
N ALA A 26 5.21 10.73 -7.72
CA ALA A 26 4.75 9.38 -8.06
C ALA A 26 3.54 8.96 -7.21
N PRO A 27 2.65 8.10 -7.75
CA PRO A 27 1.60 7.47 -6.95
C PRO A 27 2.19 6.66 -5.79
N LYS A 28 1.48 6.59 -4.65
CA LYS A 28 1.96 5.85 -3.47
C LYS A 28 2.45 4.42 -3.78
N PRO A 29 1.74 3.59 -4.58
CA PRO A 29 2.20 2.24 -4.90
C PRO A 29 3.47 2.19 -5.77
N MET A 30 3.88 3.32 -6.35
CA MET A 30 5.10 3.45 -7.16
C MET A 30 6.29 3.98 -6.37
N LEU A 31 6.09 4.38 -5.11
CA LEU A 31 7.20 4.81 -4.26
C LEU A 31 8.13 3.62 -4.02
N PRO A 32 9.46 3.81 -4.14
CA PRO A 32 10.39 2.71 -3.98
C PRO A 32 10.46 2.24 -2.54
N THR A 33 10.39 0.94 -2.42
CA THR A 33 10.50 0.21 -1.19
C THR A 33 11.47 -0.93 -1.46
N ALA A 34 12.56 -1.00 -0.74
CA ALA A 34 13.59 -2.00 -1.03
C ALA A 34 14.24 -1.88 -2.44
N GLY A 35 14.30 -0.68 -3.01
CA GLY A 35 14.87 -0.43 -4.34
C GLY A 35 13.95 -0.77 -5.52
N LEU A 36 12.70 -1.19 -5.26
CA LEU A 36 11.68 -1.48 -6.26
C LEU A 36 10.40 -0.69 -5.96
N PRO A 37 9.57 -0.37 -6.96
CA PRO A 37 8.24 0.16 -6.70
C PRO A 37 7.50 -0.71 -5.69
N PHE A 38 6.82 -0.10 -4.71
CA PHE A 38 6.10 -0.83 -3.67
C PHE A 38 5.17 -1.92 -4.25
N LEU A 39 4.45 -1.59 -5.32
CA LEU A 39 3.53 -2.51 -5.98
C LEU A 39 4.22 -3.77 -6.53
N THR A 40 5.51 -3.70 -6.89
CA THR A 40 6.28 -4.86 -7.37
C THR A 40 6.32 -5.99 -6.34
N HIS A 41 6.39 -5.66 -5.05
CA HIS A 41 6.40 -6.68 -3.98
C HIS A 41 5.08 -7.46 -3.93
N LEU A 42 3.95 -6.78 -4.09
CA LEU A 42 2.64 -7.42 -4.14
C LEU A 42 2.47 -8.25 -5.42
N LEU A 43 2.83 -7.70 -6.58
CA LEU A 43 2.75 -8.40 -7.87
C LEU A 43 3.62 -9.67 -7.88
N SER A 44 4.85 -9.60 -7.33
CA SER A 44 5.72 -10.77 -7.21
C SER A 44 5.13 -11.87 -6.32
N ARG A 45 4.43 -11.50 -5.25
CA ARG A 45 3.73 -12.46 -4.38
C ARG A 45 2.54 -13.12 -5.07
N ILE A 46 1.78 -12.37 -5.85
CA ILE A 46 0.66 -12.87 -6.66
C ILE A 46 1.19 -13.88 -7.68
N ALA A 47 2.26 -13.53 -8.39
CA ALA A 47 2.91 -14.45 -9.35
C ALA A 47 3.45 -15.72 -8.65
N ALA A 48 4.08 -15.59 -7.47
CA ALA A 48 4.58 -16.71 -6.70
C ALA A 48 3.45 -17.66 -6.19
N ALA A 49 2.23 -17.13 -6.01
CA ALA A 49 1.05 -17.93 -5.69
C ALA A 49 0.45 -18.65 -6.93
N GLY A 50 1.05 -18.47 -8.12
CA GLY A 50 0.59 -19.07 -9.37
C GLY A 50 -0.64 -18.39 -9.98
N ILE A 51 -1.00 -17.21 -9.52
CA ILE A 51 -2.10 -16.41 -10.08
C ILE A 51 -1.54 -15.56 -11.21
N GLU A 52 -2.18 -15.59 -12.37
CA GLU A 52 -1.66 -14.95 -13.59
C GLU A 52 -2.39 -13.64 -13.94
N HIS A 53 -3.70 -13.56 -13.74
CA HIS A 53 -4.51 -12.44 -14.19
C HIS A 53 -4.68 -11.38 -13.10
N VAL A 54 -4.22 -10.15 -13.40
CA VAL A 54 -4.25 -9.01 -12.47
C VAL A 54 -4.88 -7.79 -13.16
N ILE A 55 -5.79 -7.14 -12.49
CA ILE A 55 -6.44 -5.89 -12.94
C ILE A 55 -6.05 -4.78 -11.97
N LEU A 56 -5.37 -3.75 -12.46
CA LEU A 56 -5.08 -2.55 -11.70
C LEU A 56 -6.22 -1.54 -11.87
N SER A 57 -6.99 -1.31 -10.79
CA SER A 57 -7.97 -0.24 -10.73
C SER A 57 -7.26 1.07 -10.41
N THR A 58 -7.04 1.88 -11.44
CA THR A 58 -6.28 3.13 -11.39
C THR A 58 -7.21 4.34 -11.42
N SER A 59 -6.71 5.50 -11.00
CA SER A 59 -7.40 6.77 -11.18
C SER A 59 -6.52 7.74 -11.97
N TYR A 60 -5.96 8.77 -11.31
CA TYR A 60 -4.98 9.64 -11.96
C TYR A 60 -3.61 8.94 -12.09
N GLN A 61 -2.81 9.35 -13.08
CA GLN A 61 -1.45 8.82 -13.34
C GLN A 61 -1.41 7.32 -13.74
N ALA A 62 -2.43 6.77 -14.39
CA ALA A 62 -2.43 5.40 -14.89
C ALA A 62 -1.19 5.07 -15.75
N ALA A 63 -0.74 6.02 -16.58
CA ALA A 63 0.43 5.86 -17.46
C ALA A 63 1.74 5.52 -16.71
N VAL A 64 1.88 5.90 -15.44
CA VAL A 64 3.07 5.57 -14.64
C VAL A 64 3.13 4.08 -14.36
N PHE A 65 1.99 3.44 -14.09
CA PHE A 65 1.91 1.99 -13.88
C PHE A 65 2.15 1.22 -15.18
N GLU A 66 1.56 1.68 -16.28
CA GLU A 66 1.74 1.07 -17.60
C GLU A 66 3.20 1.15 -18.09
N ALA A 67 3.87 2.28 -17.83
CA ALA A 67 5.28 2.45 -18.20
C ALA A 67 6.21 1.50 -17.43
N GLU A 68 5.90 1.20 -16.16
CA GLU A 68 6.72 0.34 -15.30
C GLU A 68 6.45 -1.14 -15.54
N PHE A 69 5.19 -1.55 -15.53
CA PHE A 69 4.81 -2.96 -15.52
C PHE A 69 4.41 -3.51 -16.89
N GLY A 70 4.11 -2.65 -17.88
CA GLY A 70 3.66 -3.07 -19.21
C GLY A 70 2.45 -3.99 -19.14
N ASP A 71 2.49 -5.09 -19.87
CA ASP A 71 1.47 -6.15 -19.84
C ASP A 71 1.65 -7.18 -18.70
N GLY A 72 2.65 -6.99 -17.83
CA GLY A 72 2.96 -7.89 -16.73
C GLY A 72 3.83 -9.09 -17.09
N SER A 73 4.13 -9.34 -18.36
CA SER A 73 4.86 -10.53 -18.83
C SER A 73 6.23 -10.71 -18.18
N LYS A 74 6.93 -9.61 -17.85
CA LYS A 74 8.21 -9.63 -17.14
C LYS A 74 8.13 -10.22 -15.72
N LEU A 75 6.95 -10.19 -15.12
CA LEU A 75 6.67 -10.73 -13.79
C LEU A 75 5.95 -12.10 -13.86
N GLY A 76 5.70 -12.62 -15.06
CA GLY A 76 4.89 -13.82 -15.27
C GLY A 76 3.39 -13.59 -15.04
N LEU A 77 2.92 -12.36 -15.21
CA LEU A 77 1.55 -11.94 -15.03
C LEU A 77 0.92 -11.47 -16.35
N GLN A 78 -0.40 -11.35 -16.36
CA GLN A 78 -1.19 -10.65 -17.37
C GLN A 78 -1.88 -9.48 -16.68
N ILE A 79 -1.36 -8.25 -16.88
CA ILE A 79 -1.86 -7.06 -16.21
C ILE A 79 -2.78 -6.27 -17.16
N GLU A 80 -4.00 -6.02 -16.71
CA GLU A 80 -4.94 -5.11 -17.33
C GLU A 80 -5.08 -3.83 -16.48
N TYR A 81 -5.31 -2.70 -17.14
CA TYR A 81 -5.46 -1.39 -16.48
C TYR A 81 -6.86 -0.87 -16.74
N VAL A 82 -7.56 -0.52 -15.66
CA VAL A 82 -8.89 0.10 -15.73
C VAL A 82 -8.84 1.43 -15.00
N THR A 83 -9.01 2.51 -15.75
CA THR A 83 -8.94 3.86 -15.20
C THR A 83 -10.33 4.37 -14.84
N GLU A 84 -10.46 4.94 -13.64
CA GLU A 84 -11.64 5.64 -13.19
C GLU A 84 -11.67 7.05 -13.77
N GLU A 85 -12.74 7.45 -14.44
CA GLU A 85 -12.94 8.83 -14.95
C GLU A 85 -13.14 9.84 -13.80
N ARG A 86 -13.64 9.36 -12.67
CA ARG A 86 -13.83 10.10 -11.40
C ARG A 86 -13.61 9.15 -10.23
N PRO A 87 -13.30 9.64 -9.03
CA PRO A 87 -13.15 8.78 -7.85
C PRO A 87 -14.42 7.97 -7.58
N LEU A 88 -14.29 6.64 -7.55
CA LEU A 88 -15.41 5.72 -7.34
C LEU A 88 -15.40 5.11 -5.92
N GLY A 89 -14.38 5.40 -5.10
CA GLY A 89 -14.18 4.74 -3.81
C GLY A 89 -13.76 3.28 -3.96
N THR A 90 -13.52 2.59 -2.86
CA THR A 90 -13.00 1.21 -2.86
C THR A 90 -13.99 0.23 -3.49
N GLY A 91 -15.26 0.27 -3.11
CA GLY A 91 -16.30 -0.60 -3.66
C GLY A 91 -16.63 -0.27 -5.12
N GLY A 92 -16.70 1.02 -5.46
CA GLY A 92 -16.94 1.44 -6.85
C GLY A 92 -15.79 1.07 -7.78
N GLY A 93 -14.54 1.13 -7.31
CA GLY A 93 -13.36 0.67 -8.05
C GLY A 93 -13.42 -0.84 -8.35
N ILE A 94 -13.84 -1.66 -7.37
CA ILE A 94 -14.07 -3.09 -7.55
C ILE A 94 -15.18 -3.34 -8.59
N ALA A 95 -16.31 -2.63 -8.49
CA ALA A 95 -17.42 -2.78 -9.44
C ALA A 95 -17.05 -2.32 -10.86
N ASN A 96 -16.18 -1.33 -10.98
CA ASN A 96 -15.75 -0.76 -12.25
C ASN A 96 -14.95 -1.76 -13.11
N VAL A 97 -14.23 -2.68 -12.47
CA VAL A 97 -13.42 -3.70 -13.16
C VAL A 97 -14.17 -5.01 -13.41
N ALA A 98 -15.44 -5.11 -13.04
CA ALA A 98 -16.20 -6.36 -13.14
C ALA A 98 -16.31 -6.91 -14.56
N GLY A 99 -16.21 -6.05 -15.60
CA GLY A 99 -16.22 -6.46 -17.02
C GLY A 99 -14.96 -7.20 -17.47
N GLN A 100 -13.85 -7.04 -16.77
CA GLN A 100 -12.55 -7.68 -17.06
C GLN A 100 -12.36 -9.00 -16.31
N LEU A 101 -13.22 -9.31 -15.33
CA LEU A 101 -13.13 -10.54 -14.56
C LEU A 101 -13.41 -11.78 -15.44
N ARG A 102 -12.58 -12.79 -15.31
CA ARG A 102 -12.61 -14.05 -16.08
C ARG A 102 -13.06 -15.24 -15.24
N HIS A 103 -12.89 -15.16 -13.93
CA HIS A 103 -13.12 -16.24 -12.98
C HIS A 103 -14.19 -15.90 -11.96
N ASP A 104 -14.73 -16.92 -11.29
CA ASP A 104 -15.75 -16.77 -10.25
C ASP A 104 -15.18 -16.39 -8.88
N THR A 105 -13.88 -16.60 -8.68
CA THR A 105 -13.16 -16.21 -7.47
C THR A 105 -12.28 -15.02 -7.77
N VAL A 106 -12.39 -13.96 -6.95
CA VAL A 106 -11.67 -12.71 -7.15
C VAL A 106 -10.97 -12.30 -5.86
N MET A 107 -9.64 -12.18 -5.89
CA MET A 107 -8.90 -11.55 -4.79
C MET A 107 -8.81 -10.05 -5.02
N VAL A 108 -9.05 -9.28 -3.99
CA VAL A 108 -8.96 -7.82 -4.03
C VAL A 108 -7.93 -7.35 -3.00
N PHE A 109 -7.05 -6.45 -3.42
CA PHE A 109 -6.02 -5.88 -2.54
C PHE A 109 -6.09 -4.37 -2.51
N ASN A 110 -5.93 -3.81 -1.32
CA ASN A 110 -5.52 -2.42 -1.19
C ASN A 110 -4.05 -2.32 -1.61
N GLY A 111 -3.74 -1.50 -2.61
CA GLY A 111 -2.41 -1.39 -3.23
C GLY A 111 -1.38 -0.65 -2.37
N ASP A 112 -1.61 -0.51 -1.06
CA ASP A 112 -0.79 0.24 -0.13
C ASP A 112 -0.47 -0.50 1.18
N VAL A 113 -0.63 -1.82 1.19
CA VAL A 113 -0.39 -2.69 2.35
C VAL A 113 0.74 -3.68 2.07
N LEU A 114 1.70 -3.77 2.99
CA LEU A 114 2.64 -4.89 3.07
C LEU A 114 2.04 -6.00 3.91
N SER A 115 2.03 -7.21 3.37
CA SER A 115 1.51 -8.37 4.08
C SER A 115 2.33 -9.61 3.76
N GLY A 116 2.54 -10.47 4.75
CA GLY A 116 3.16 -11.80 4.61
C GLY A 116 2.16 -12.94 4.44
N ALA A 117 0.85 -12.64 4.35
CA ALA A 117 -0.20 -13.65 4.26
C ALA A 117 0.03 -14.64 3.11
N ASP A 118 -0.21 -15.92 3.36
CA ASP A 118 -0.18 -16.96 2.34
C ASP A 118 -1.49 -16.92 1.53
N LEU A 119 -1.38 -16.49 0.26
CA LEU A 119 -2.54 -16.30 -0.61
C LEU A 119 -3.21 -17.64 -0.96
N GLY A 120 -2.43 -18.70 -1.09
CA GLY A 120 -2.96 -20.06 -1.33
C GLY A 120 -3.78 -20.53 -0.15
N GLN A 121 -3.27 -20.44 1.07
CA GLN A 121 -4.01 -20.81 2.28
C GLN A 121 -5.29 -19.97 2.46
N MET A 122 -5.28 -18.70 2.10
CA MET A 122 -6.47 -17.85 2.15
C MET A 122 -7.53 -18.29 1.14
N LEU A 123 -7.13 -18.69 -0.07
CA LEU A 123 -8.03 -19.25 -1.08
C LEU A 123 -8.59 -20.60 -0.65
N ASP A 124 -7.74 -21.49 -0.10
CA ASP A 124 -8.17 -22.78 0.44
C ASP A 124 -9.18 -22.62 1.58
N PHE A 125 -8.94 -21.66 2.47
CA PHE A 125 -9.88 -21.31 3.54
C PHE A 125 -11.22 -20.83 2.97
N HIS A 126 -11.20 -19.92 1.98
CA HIS A 126 -12.40 -19.39 1.33
C HIS A 126 -13.24 -20.54 0.73
N ALA A 127 -12.60 -21.43 0.00
CA ALA A 127 -13.24 -22.58 -0.61
C ALA A 127 -13.79 -23.56 0.44
N ALA A 128 -12.99 -23.91 1.45
CA ALA A 128 -13.39 -24.82 2.53
C ALA A 128 -14.59 -24.28 3.34
N GLN A 129 -14.63 -22.97 3.55
CA GLN A 129 -15.75 -22.31 4.20
C GLN A 129 -16.97 -22.16 3.29
N GLN A 130 -16.85 -22.39 1.99
CA GLN A 130 -17.88 -22.04 1.00
C GLN A 130 -18.35 -20.59 1.21
N ALA A 131 -17.40 -19.69 1.43
CA ALA A 131 -17.67 -18.30 1.73
C ALA A 131 -18.03 -17.52 0.45
N ASP A 132 -18.87 -16.49 0.60
CA ASP A 132 -19.13 -15.53 -0.47
C ASP A 132 -18.11 -14.41 -0.45
N VAL A 133 -17.66 -14.06 0.76
CA VAL A 133 -16.58 -13.11 0.99
C VAL A 133 -15.70 -13.62 2.13
N THR A 134 -14.38 -13.54 1.95
CA THR A 134 -13.42 -13.75 3.01
C THR A 134 -12.59 -12.49 3.19
N LEU A 135 -12.57 -11.96 4.41
CA LEU A 135 -11.72 -10.84 4.79
C LEU A 135 -10.41 -11.36 5.41
N HIS A 136 -9.28 -10.88 4.94
CA HIS A 136 -8.02 -11.06 5.65
C HIS A 136 -8.00 -10.17 6.89
N LEU A 137 -7.74 -10.77 8.04
CA LEU A 137 -7.75 -10.10 9.33
C LEU A 137 -6.41 -10.31 10.05
N VAL A 138 -5.93 -9.26 10.71
CA VAL A 138 -4.73 -9.30 11.56
C VAL A 138 -5.02 -8.65 12.90
N ARG A 139 -4.20 -8.94 13.91
CA ARG A 139 -4.30 -8.31 15.23
C ARG A 139 -3.26 -7.21 15.37
N VAL A 140 -3.66 -6.07 15.90
CA VAL A 140 -2.80 -4.90 16.11
C VAL A 140 -2.96 -4.38 17.54
N SER A 141 -1.93 -3.69 18.03
CA SER A 141 -1.95 -3.12 19.39
C SER A 141 -2.91 -1.93 19.55
N ASP A 142 -3.14 -1.17 18.47
CA ASP A 142 -4.10 -0.06 18.43
C ASP A 142 -4.98 -0.14 17.18
N PRO A 143 -6.21 -0.65 17.29
CA PRO A 143 -7.10 -0.84 16.15
C PRO A 143 -7.90 0.40 15.74
N ARG A 144 -7.84 1.52 16.51
CA ARG A 144 -8.72 2.70 16.33
C ARG A 144 -8.61 3.37 14.96
N ALA A 145 -7.45 3.25 14.29
CA ALA A 145 -7.21 3.84 12.98
C ALA A 145 -7.76 3.00 11.81
N PHE A 146 -8.24 1.79 12.09
CA PHE A 146 -8.59 0.77 11.09
C PHE A 146 -10.06 0.33 11.20
N GLY A 147 -10.49 -0.46 10.24
CA GLY A 147 -11.78 -1.17 10.32
C GLY A 147 -11.67 -2.35 11.27
N CYS A 148 -12.39 -2.27 12.40
CA CYS A 148 -12.43 -3.31 13.42
C CYS A 148 -13.42 -4.40 13.01
N VAL A 149 -13.04 -5.68 13.10
CA VAL A 149 -13.86 -6.81 12.63
C VAL A 149 -13.99 -7.84 13.73
N THR A 150 -15.22 -8.12 14.15
CA THR A 150 -15.53 -9.21 15.09
C THR A 150 -15.89 -10.49 14.35
N THR A 151 -15.48 -11.62 14.91
CA THR A 151 -15.76 -12.95 14.33
C THR A 151 -16.22 -13.92 15.39
N GLU A 152 -17.14 -14.82 15.01
CA GLU A 152 -17.56 -15.99 15.79
C GLU A 152 -17.48 -17.23 14.88
N ASP A 153 -16.79 -18.26 15.31
CA ASP A 153 -16.59 -19.50 14.53
C ASP A 153 -16.15 -19.27 13.07
N GLY A 154 -15.25 -18.28 12.87
CA GLY A 154 -14.75 -17.90 11.57
C GLY A 154 -15.71 -17.07 10.70
N ARG A 155 -16.93 -16.78 11.17
CA ARG A 155 -17.86 -15.87 10.50
C ARG A 155 -17.67 -14.43 11.02
N VAL A 156 -17.70 -13.47 10.12
CA VAL A 156 -17.72 -12.05 10.50
C VAL A 156 -19.09 -11.70 11.07
N THR A 157 -19.11 -11.11 12.28
CA THR A 157 -20.34 -10.70 12.97
C THR A 157 -20.55 -9.18 12.93
N ALA A 158 -19.47 -8.39 12.88
CA ALA A 158 -19.54 -6.94 12.70
C ALA A 158 -18.30 -6.38 12.02
N PHE A 159 -18.48 -5.27 11.31
CA PHE A 159 -17.44 -4.44 10.72
C PHE A 159 -17.64 -2.99 11.16
N LEU A 160 -16.68 -2.43 11.88
CA LEU A 160 -16.76 -1.09 12.49
C LEU A 160 -15.59 -0.23 12.01
N GLU A 161 -15.86 0.64 11.03
CA GLU A 161 -14.83 1.50 10.44
C GLU A 161 -14.44 2.64 11.39
N LYS A 162 -13.15 2.65 11.82
CA LYS A 162 -12.52 3.71 12.63
C LYS A 162 -13.30 4.11 13.88
N THR A 163 -13.64 3.12 14.70
CA THR A 163 -14.33 3.37 15.97
C THR A 163 -13.34 3.80 17.07
N GLN A 164 -13.77 4.72 17.93
CA GLN A 164 -12.98 5.14 19.10
C GLN A 164 -12.97 4.09 20.22
N ASP A 165 -13.94 3.21 20.23
CA ASP A 165 -14.17 2.18 21.25
C ASP A 165 -14.19 0.80 20.56
N PRO A 166 -13.02 0.28 20.13
CA PRO A 166 -12.94 -0.96 19.37
C PRO A 166 -13.24 -2.17 20.26
N PRO A 167 -14.18 -3.05 19.87
CA PRO A 167 -14.54 -4.23 20.66
C PRO A 167 -13.49 -5.34 20.57
N THR A 168 -12.52 -5.23 19.68
CA THR A 168 -11.47 -6.23 19.41
C THR A 168 -10.20 -5.55 18.90
N ASP A 169 -9.07 -6.22 19.03
CA ASP A 169 -7.77 -5.86 18.41
C ASP A 169 -7.65 -6.34 16.95
N GLN A 170 -8.67 -7.06 16.45
CA GLN A 170 -8.71 -7.65 15.12
C GLN A 170 -9.21 -6.63 14.09
N ILE A 171 -8.42 -6.42 13.05
CA ILE A 171 -8.69 -5.41 12.03
C ILE A 171 -8.72 -5.99 10.61
N ASN A 172 -9.38 -5.27 9.72
CA ASN A 172 -9.31 -5.48 8.28
C ASN A 172 -7.91 -5.21 7.76
N ALA A 173 -7.29 -6.22 7.17
CA ALA A 173 -5.92 -6.16 6.65
C ALA A 173 -5.82 -5.66 5.19
N GLY A 174 -6.95 -5.31 4.55
CA GLY A 174 -6.97 -4.76 3.19
C GLY A 174 -6.74 -5.78 2.08
N CYS A 175 -7.02 -7.06 2.33
CA CYS A 175 -7.06 -8.12 1.33
C CYS A 175 -8.37 -8.90 1.50
N TYR A 176 -9.01 -9.23 0.38
CA TYR A 176 -10.31 -9.90 0.37
C TYR A 176 -10.35 -11.00 -0.69
N VAL A 177 -11.17 -12.03 -0.48
CA VAL A 177 -11.60 -12.95 -1.53
C VAL A 177 -13.10 -12.80 -1.70
N PHE A 178 -13.55 -12.53 -2.91
CA PHE A 178 -14.95 -12.39 -3.27
C PHE A 178 -15.39 -13.49 -4.22
N ALA A 179 -16.57 -14.05 -4.02
CA ALA A 179 -17.30 -14.68 -5.11
C ALA A 179 -17.76 -13.57 -6.09
N ARG A 180 -17.52 -13.75 -7.39
CA ARG A 180 -17.87 -12.77 -8.44
C ARG A 180 -19.30 -12.28 -8.34
N ARG A 181 -20.26 -13.17 -8.02
CA ARG A 181 -21.67 -12.83 -7.85
C ARG A 181 -21.92 -11.73 -6.80
N VAL A 182 -21.02 -11.58 -5.83
CA VAL A 182 -21.11 -10.50 -4.82
C VAL A 182 -20.63 -9.19 -5.43
N ILE A 183 -19.54 -9.20 -6.21
CA ILE A 183 -19.04 -8.03 -6.92
C ILE A 183 -20.10 -7.48 -7.89
N ASP A 184 -20.79 -8.36 -8.60
CA ASP A 184 -21.85 -7.98 -9.56
C ASP A 184 -23.04 -7.25 -8.90
N ARG A 185 -23.21 -7.37 -7.57
CA ARG A 185 -24.23 -6.67 -6.78
C ARG A 185 -23.79 -5.28 -6.30
N ILE A 186 -22.49 -4.94 -6.41
CA ILE A 186 -21.99 -3.62 -5.99
C ILE A 186 -22.47 -2.57 -6.99
N PRO A 187 -23.07 -1.45 -6.54
CA PRO A 187 -23.56 -0.39 -7.43
C PRO A 187 -22.45 0.19 -8.30
N ARG A 188 -22.69 0.27 -9.60
CA ARG A 188 -21.74 0.81 -10.59
C ARG A 188 -21.96 2.30 -10.82
N GLY A 189 -20.91 2.99 -11.28
CA GLY A 189 -20.99 4.37 -11.76
C GLY A 189 -21.22 5.43 -10.68
N ARG A 190 -21.07 5.09 -9.40
CA ARG A 190 -21.07 6.02 -8.28
C ARG A 190 -19.95 5.71 -7.28
N GLU A 191 -19.66 6.65 -6.41
CA GLU A 191 -18.75 6.41 -5.29
C GLU A 191 -19.41 5.43 -4.29
N VAL A 192 -18.66 4.35 -3.95
CA VAL A 192 -19.07 3.32 -3.00
C VAL A 192 -17.86 2.94 -2.16
N SER A 193 -17.99 2.91 -0.84
CA SER A 193 -16.97 2.37 0.06
C SER A 193 -17.26 0.90 0.36
N VAL A 194 -16.28 0.03 0.15
CA VAL A 194 -16.41 -1.38 0.51
C VAL A 194 -16.60 -1.55 2.01
N GLU A 195 -15.91 -0.74 2.81
CA GLU A 195 -15.90 -0.80 4.27
C GLU A 195 -17.17 -0.25 4.91
N ARG A 196 -17.69 0.84 4.36
CA ARG A 196 -18.82 1.57 4.95
C ARG A 196 -20.17 1.18 4.38
N GLU A 197 -20.22 0.68 3.16
CA GLU A 197 -21.47 0.35 2.47
C GLU A 197 -21.57 -1.14 2.15
N VAL A 198 -20.55 -1.72 1.49
CA VAL A 198 -20.65 -3.10 0.99
C VAL A 198 -20.62 -4.11 2.13
N PHE A 199 -19.61 -4.10 2.99
CA PHE A 199 -19.52 -5.07 4.09
C PHE A 199 -20.71 -5.00 5.04
N PRO A 200 -21.15 -3.83 5.52
CA PRO A 200 -22.36 -3.77 6.36
C PRO A 200 -23.62 -4.31 5.68
N ALA A 201 -23.79 -4.04 4.38
CA ALA A 201 -24.93 -4.58 3.62
C ALA A 201 -24.86 -6.11 3.48
N LEU A 202 -23.66 -6.67 3.22
CA LEU A 202 -23.48 -8.12 3.13
C LEU A 202 -23.69 -8.83 4.47
N LEU A 203 -23.27 -8.22 5.59
CA LEU A 203 -23.48 -8.76 6.92
C LEU A 203 -24.97 -8.77 7.34
N SER A 204 -25.78 -7.91 6.73
CA SER A 204 -27.22 -7.85 6.94
C SER A 204 -28.01 -8.81 6.03
N ASP A 205 -27.36 -9.45 5.06
CA ASP A 205 -27.96 -10.37 4.10
C ASP A 205 -27.78 -11.81 4.59
N PRO A 206 -28.87 -12.52 4.97
CA PRO A 206 -28.78 -13.89 5.49
C PRO A 206 -28.31 -14.92 4.45
N ASP A 207 -28.43 -14.59 3.16
CA ASP A 207 -28.03 -15.46 2.05
C ASP A 207 -26.56 -15.30 1.67
N VAL A 208 -25.81 -14.40 2.37
CA VAL A 208 -24.39 -14.14 2.13
C VAL A 208 -23.56 -14.61 3.32
N LYS A 209 -22.57 -15.45 3.03
CA LYS A 209 -21.60 -15.92 4.03
C LYS A 209 -20.33 -15.11 3.99
N VAL A 210 -20.12 -14.26 5.00
CA VAL A 210 -18.88 -13.48 5.17
C VAL A 210 -18.02 -14.14 6.24
N CYS A 211 -16.77 -14.52 5.89
CA CYS A 211 -15.82 -15.17 6.78
C CYS A 211 -14.58 -14.28 7.02
N GLY A 212 -13.93 -14.48 8.16
CA GLY A 212 -12.69 -13.82 8.52
C GLY A 212 -11.54 -14.83 8.55
N TYR A 213 -10.53 -14.62 7.70
CA TYR A 213 -9.26 -15.35 7.73
C TYR A 213 -8.27 -14.58 8.60
N VAL A 214 -8.06 -15.05 9.83
CA VAL A 214 -7.14 -14.40 10.78
C VAL A 214 -5.78 -15.04 10.68
N ASP A 215 -4.75 -14.26 10.41
CA ASP A 215 -3.37 -14.73 10.46
C ASP A 215 -2.48 -13.85 11.34
N ALA A 216 -1.30 -14.35 11.67
CA ALA A 216 -0.31 -13.68 12.50
C ALA A 216 0.95 -13.32 11.68
N THR A 217 0.87 -13.34 10.36
CA THR A 217 2.01 -12.99 9.50
C THR A 217 2.28 -11.49 9.56
N TYR A 218 3.44 -11.09 9.04
CA TYR A 218 3.81 -9.68 8.96
C TYR A 218 2.74 -8.88 8.22
N TRP A 219 2.35 -7.75 8.81
CA TRP A 219 1.41 -6.81 8.22
C TRP A 219 1.77 -5.36 8.55
N ARG A 220 1.66 -4.46 7.56
CA ARG A 220 1.82 -3.02 7.75
C ARG A 220 1.06 -2.23 6.69
N ASP A 221 0.22 -1.30 7.16
CA ASP A 221 -0.31 -0.22 6.31
C ASP A 221 0.79 0.82 6.08
N MET A 222 1.12 1.08 4.83
CA MET A 222 2.13 2.07 4.42
C MET A 222 1.55 3.49 4.34
N GLY A 223 0.55 3.80 5.15
CA GLY A 223 -0.27 5.02 5.09
C GLY A 223 0.41 6.28 5.56
N THR A 224 1.40 6.21 6.43
CA THR A 224 2.12 7.36 6.97
C THR A 224 3.60 7.34 6.62
N PRO A 225 4.31 8.48 6.66
CA PRO A 225 5.77 8.51 6.48
C PRO A 225 6.51 7.58 7.44
N GLU A 226 6.07 7.49 8.69
CA GLU A 226 6.68 6.63 9.70
C GLU A 226 6.49 5.14 9.35
N ASP A 227 5.29 4.73 8.95
CA ASP A 227 5.01 3.36 8.54
C ASP A 227 5.74 3.01 7.25
N PHE A 228 5.86 3.96 6.30
CA PHE A 228 6.62 3.76 5.08
C PHE A 228 8.12 3.52 5.37
N VAL A 229 8.72 4.30 6.28
CA VAL A 229 10.11 4.09 6.73
C VAL A 229 10.28 2.72 7.37
N ARG A 230 9.40 2.37 8.31
CA ARG A 230 9.45 1.09 9.02
C ARG A 230 9.26 -0.08 8.07
N GLY A 231 8.24 -0.05 7.21
CA GLY A 231 7.96 -1.12 6.25
C GLY A 231 9.10 -1.31 5.24
N SER A 232 9.73 -0.22 4.78
CA SER A 232 10.91 -0.30 3.92
C SER A 232 12.11 -0.91 4.65
N ALA A 233 12.33 -0.53 5.91
CA ALA A 233 13.41 -1.08 6.75
C ALA A 233 13.18 -2.57 7.08
N ASP A 234 11.92 -2.98 7.25
CA ASP A 234 11.56 -4.39 7.49
C ASP A 234 11.88 -5.27 6.27
N LEU A 235 11.78 -4.74 5.06
CA LEU A 235 12.07 -5.47 3.80
C LEU A 235 13.56 -5.49 3.46
N VAL A 236 14.28 -4.40 3.76
CA VAL A 236 15.72 -4.27 3.52
C VAL A 236 16.38 -3.36 4.55
N ARG A 237 17.72 -3.28 4.47
CA ARG A 237 18.54 -2.36 5.27
C ARG A 237 18.44 -0.87 4.85
N GLY A 238 17.35 -0.47 4.17
CA GLY A 238 16.97 0.92 3.96
C GLY A 238 17.78 1.77 2.97
N ILE A 239 18.80 1.23 2.29
CA ILE A 239 19.67 1.99 1.36
C ILE A 239 19.60 1.39 -0.04
N ALA A 240 19.17 2.19 -1.02
CA ALA A 240 19.17 1.76 -2.42
C ALA A 240 20.60 1.55 -2.96
N PRO A 241 20.84 0.57 -3.88
CA PRO A 241 22.17 0.25 -4.39
C PRO A 241 22.90 1.41 -5.07
N GLY A 242 22.17 2.33 -5.69
CA GLY A 242 22.73 3.52 -6.36
C GLY A 242 22.89 4.75 -5.47
N ALA A 243 22.67 4.63 -4.15
CA ALA A 243 22.89 5.73 -3.23
C ALA A 243 24.39 5.83 -2.85
N GLU A 244 24.89 7.06 -2.83
CA GLU A 244 26.26 7.37 -2.41
C GLU A 244 26.27 7.88 -0.95
N ILE A 245 26.85 7.11 -0.04
CA ILE A 245 26.90 7.43 1.39
C ILE A 245 28.31 7.80 1.80
N GLY A 246 28.49 9.04 2.22
CA GLY A 246 29.80 9.58 2.63
C GLY A 246 30.29 9.03 3.99
N PRO A 247 31.57 9.23 4.32
CA PRO A 247 32.15 8.73 5.55
C PRO A 247 31.54 9.38 6.81
N GLY A 248 31.35 8.59 7.87
CA GLY A 248 30.81 9.07 9.14
C GLY A 248 29.31 9.42 9.12
N VAL A 249 28.59 9.09 8.05
CA VAL A 249 27.13 9.22 8.00
C VAL A 249 26.50 8.19 8.96
N ARG A 250 25.53 8.63 9.73
CA ARG A 250 24.71 7.76 10.58
C ARG A 250 23.29 7.71 10.04
N LEU A 251 22.81 6.50 9.79
CA LEU A 251 21.45 6.20 9.35
C LEU A 251 20.74 5.35 10.40
N ASP A 252 19.66 5.86 10.94
CA ASP A 252 18.81 5.14 11.91
C ASP A 252 17.36 5.15 11.44
N GLY A 253 16.86 3.98 11.04
CA GLY A 253 15.51 3.85 10.48
C GLY A 253 15.28 4.74 9.27
N ALA A 254 16.31 5.04 8.49
CA ALA A 254 16.24 5.87 7.28
C ALA A 254 16.03 5.01 6.03
N VAL A 255 15.28 5.55 5.06
CA VAL A 255 15.13 5.01 3.71
C VAL A 255 15.77 5.98 2.73
N ILE A 256 16.77 5.50 2.01
CA ILE A 256 17.54 6.28 1.05
C ILE A 256 17.27 5.73 -0.35
N PHE A 257 16.69 6.57 -1.21
CA PHE A 257 16.32 6.19 -2.56
C PHE A 257 17.54 6.20 -3.49
N ASP A 258 17.33 5.69 -4.70
CA ASP A 258 18.38 5.61 -5.71
C ASP A 258 18.86 7.00 -6.17
N GLY A 259 20.16 7.10 -6.52
CA GLY A 259 20.77 8.36 -6.94
C GLY A 259 20.96 9.41 -5.83
N VAL A 260 20.60 9.12 -4.58
CA VAL A 260 20.83 10.02 -3.45
C VAL A 260 22.31 10.11 -3.12
N LYS A 261 22.79 11.34 -2.85
CA LYS A 261 24.14 11.60 -2.33
C LYS A 261 24.04 12.15 -0.92
N VAL A 262 24.59 11.41 0.06
CA VAL A 262 24.68 11.86 1.45
C VAL A 262 26.15 12.14 1.77
N GLU A 263 26.47 13.40 2.04
CA GLU A 263 27.83 13.82 2.35
C GLU A 263 28.24 13.52 3.79
N ALA A 264 29.54 13.61 4.05
CA ALA A 264 30.20 13.18 5.27
C ALA A 264 29.58 13.76 6.56
N GLY A 265 29.44 12.93 7.59
CA GLY A 265 29.06 13.31 8.96
C GLY A 265 27.59 13.65 9.13
N SER A 266 26.75 13.42 8.13
CA SER A 266 25.31 13.65 8.24
C SER A 266 24.62 12.58 9.11
N VAL A 267 23.54 12.95 9.77
CA VAL A 267 22.72 12.07 10.60
C VAL A 267 21.31 12.08 10.04
N ILE A 268 20.82 10.91 9.63
CA ILE A 268 19.49 10.75 9.07
C ILE A 268 18.74 9.73 9.94
N GLU A 269 17.76 10.20 10.69
CA GLU A 269 16.99 9.39 11.63
C GLU A 269 15.53 9.36 11.19
N ARG A 270 14.95 8.14 11.11
CA ARG A 270 13.53 7.90 10.80
C ARG A 270 12.99 8.78 9.67
N SER A 271 13.74 8.83 8.56
CA SER A 271 13.52 9.76 7.46
C SER A 271 13.55 9.05 6.12
N ILE A 272 12.83 9.59 5.16
CA ILE A 272 12.87 9.16 3.76
C ILE A 272 13.62 10.23 2.98
N VAL A 273 14.66 9.82 2.22
CA VAL A 273 15.39 10.68 1.31
C VAL A 273 15.03 10.27 -0.12
N GLY A 274 14.32 11.13 -0.82
CA GLY A 274 13.78 10.88 -2.15
C GLY A 274 14.85 10.81 -3.25
N PHE A 275 14.46 10.40 -4.45
CA PHE A 275 15.33 10.20 -5.59
C PHE A 275 16.21 11.42 -5.92
N GLY A 276 17.49 11.19 -6.20
CA GLY A 276 18.41 12.21 -6.64
C GLY A 276 18.68 13.34 -5.65
N ALA A 277 18.15 13.25 -4.43
CA ALA A 277 18.36 14.25 -3.41
C ALA A 277 19.83 14.31 -2.98
N ARG A 278 20.31 15.52 -2.66
CA ARG A 278 21.66 15.75 -2.16
C ARG A 278 21.59 16.24 -0.72
N ILE A 279 22.34 15.58 0.13
CA ILE A 279 22.46 15.88 1.54
C ILE A 279 23.85 16.42 1.78
N GLY A 280 23.97 17.68 2.08
CA GLY A 280 25.25 18.30 2.42
C GLY A 280 25.84 17.75 3.73
N PRO A 281 27.12 18.06 4.03
CA PRO A 281 27.78 17.49 5.19
C PRO A 281 27.16 17.98 6.50
N ARG A 282 27.01 17.04 7.48
CA ARG A 282 26.47 17.28 8.83
C ARG A 282 25.02 17.75 8.89
N ALA A 283 24.18 17.27 7.97
CA ALA A 283 22.74 17.58 7.94
C ALA A 283 21.88 16.56 8.72
N LEU A 284 20.69 17.00 9.20
CA LEU A 284 19.68 16.17 9.90
C LEU A 284 18.33 16.32 9.19
N ILE A 285 17.65 15.23 8.73
CA ILE A 285 16.72 15.38 7.58
C ILE A 285 15.50 14.47 7.47
N ARG A 286 14.42 15.06 6.80
CA ARG A 286 13.37 14.38 5.99
C ARG A 286 13.23 15.13 4.66
N VAL A 287 13.39 14.46 3.49
CA VAL A 287 13.55 15.11 2.16
C VAL A 287 12.73 14.46 1.05
N GLY A 288 12.21 15.27 0.09
CA GLY A 288 11.55 14.83 -1.15
C GLY A 288 12.50 14.67 -2.36
N ASP A 289 11.98 14.16 -3.47
CA ASP A 289 12.75 13.83 -4.67
C ASP A 289 13.43 15.04 -5.31
N GLY A 290 14.70 14.90 -5.74
CA GLY A 290 15.45 15.95 -6.41
C GLY A 290 15.71 17.18 -5.55
N ALA A 291 15.45 17.15 -4.25
CA ALA A 291 15.79 18.27 -3.37
C ALA A 291 17.29 18.30 -3.10
N ASP A 292 17.84 19.51 -3.03
CA ASP A 292 19.26 19.77 -2.75
C ASP A 292 19.40 20.43 -1.37
N ILE A 293 20.13 19.77 -0.49
CA ILE A 293 20.33 20.24 0.89
C ILE A 293 21.80 20.61 1.07
N GLY A 294 22.05 21.88 1.21
CA GLY A 294 23.39 22.42 1.39
C GLY A 294 24.08 21.96 2.68
N ALA A 295 25.35 22.30 2.81
CA ALA A 295 26.17 21.94 3.96
C ALA A 295 25.64 22.54 5.26
N ARG A 296 25.78 21.83 6.37
CA ARG A 296 25.43 22.27 7.73
C ARG A 296 23.98 22.73 7.89
N CYS A 297 23.08 22.21 7.04
CA CYS A 297 21.65 22.41 7.23
C CYS A 297 21.15 21.58 8.41
N GLU A 298 20.37 22.21 9.28
CA GLU A 298 19.61 21.55 10.34
C GLU A 298 18.14 21.50 9.94
N LEU A 299 17.64 20.31 9.67
CA LEU A 299 16.21 20.10 9.46
C LEU A 299 15.64 19.49 10.73
N LEU A 300 14.84 20.26 11.45
CA LEU A 300 14.29 19.85 12.72
C LEU A 300 13.30 18.69 12.54
N ARG A 301 13.02 18.00 13.64
CA ARG A 301 12.11 16.85 13.67
C ARG A 301 10.76 17.21 13.02
N GLY A 302 10.37 16.45 12.01
CA GLY A 302 9.16 16.72 11.24
C GLY A 302 9.35 17.62 10.03
N ALA A 303 10.55 18.16 9.80
CA ALA A 303 10.82 18.98 8.61
C ALA A 303 10.57 18.17 7.33
N ARG A 304 9.83 18.78 6.39
CA ARG A 304 9.57 18.24 5.05
C ARG A 304 10.15 19.18 4.01
N VAL A 305 10.93 18.63 3.10
CA VAL A 305 11.46 19.39 1.96
C VAL A 305 10.78 18.86 0.69
N TRP A 306 10.13 19.76 -0.03
CA TRP A 306 9.42 19.45 -1.24
C TRP A 306 10.37 19.05 -2.38
N PRO A 307 9.93 18.24 -3.37
CA PRO A 307 10.72 17.91 -4.53
C PRO A 307 11.27 19.12 -5.26
N GLY A 308 12.53 19.05 -5.72
CA GLY A 308 13.20 20.12 -6.45
C GLY A 308 13.53 21.37 -5.66
N VAL A 309 13.35 21.40 -4.34
CA VAL A 309 13.69 22.54 -3.49
C VAL A 309 15.17 22.50 -3.13
N SER A 310 15.88 23.62 -3.34
CA SER A 310 17.24 23.80 -2.83
C SER A 310 17.21 24.56 -1.51
N ILE A 311 17.90 24.02 -0.50
CA ILE A 311 18.19 24.68 0.77
C ILE A 311 19.67 25.01 0.78
N PRO A 312 20.05 26.31 0.87
CA PRO A 312 21.45 26.72 0.85
C PRO A 312 22.19 26.28 2.11
N ASP A 313 23.54 26.35 2.08
CA ASP A 313 24.40 26.04 3.23
C ASP A 313 23.96 26.78 4.49
N GLY A 314 23.88 26.08 5.62
CA GLY A 314 23.48 26.63 6.91
C GLY A 314 21.98 26.95 7.03
N GLY A 315 21.17 26.59 6.05
CA GLY A 315 19.73 26.81 6.10
C GLY A 315 19.05 26.00 7.20
N ILE A 316 18.15 26.62 7.98
CA ILE A 316 17.29 25.96 8.96
C ILE A 316 15.88 25.97 8.41
N ARG A 317 15.23 24.81 8.35
CA ARG A 317 13.85 24.72 7.89
C ARG A 317 12.98 23.99 8.89
N TYR A 318 11.85 24.59 9.19
CA TYR A 318 10.78 23.97 9.98
C TYR A 318 9.74 23.36 9.04
N SER A 319 9.16 22.24 9.42
CA SER A 319 7.94 21.78 8.76
C SER A 319 6.81 22.72 9.16
N SER A 320 6.28 23.43 8.21
CA SER A 320 4.99 24.12 8.36
C SER A 320 3.93 23.24 7.71
N ASP A 321 3.47 22.21 8.40
CA ASP A 321 2.20 21.61 8.07
C ASP A 321 1.13 22.49 8.72
N VAL A 322 0.61 23.42 7.97
CA VAL A 322 -0.69 24.05 8.20
C VAL A 322 -1.66 23.46 7.21
#